data_4a654bdb49e52dcca0861de85de362fe
#
_entry.id   4a654bdb49e52dcca0861de85de362fe
#
_cell.length_a   1.000
_cell.length_b   1.000
_cell.length_c   1.000
_cell.angle_alpha   90.00
_cell.angle_beta   90.00
_cell.angle_gamma   90.00
#
_symmetry.space_group_name_H-M   'P 1'
#
loop_
_entity.id
_entity.type
_entity.pdbx_description
1 polymer ?
#
loop_
_entity_poly.entity_id
_entity_poly.type
_entity_poly.pdbx_seq_one_letter_code
_entity_poly.pdbx_strand_id
1 'polypeptide(L)'
;MDITVDISKVVLETDRLLLRGWREKDVDDFFEYASVDGVGEMAGWKHHETLETTRQILHGFIREKNVFAVVNKDNDKVIGSLGLHESWANGDDRAKNLKVKEIGYVLSKAYWGNGLMPEAVKAVMAFCFERCGLEALTCSHFETNSQSKRVIEKCGFSYV
;
A
#
# COMPACT_ATOMS: atom_id res chain seq x y z
N MET A 1 9.98 -14.91 8.57
CA MET A 1 8.99 -15.93 8.16
C MET A 1 7.78 -15.23 7.55
N ASP A 2 7.49 -15.55 6.33
CA ASP A 2 6.32 -14.99 5.67
C ASP A 2 5.04 -15.65 6.16
N ILE A 3 3.95 -14.88 6.25
CA ILE A 3 2.62 -15.37 6.59
C ILE A 3 1.59 -14.82 5.61
N THR A 4 0.48 -15.51 5.47
CA THR A 4 -0.62 -15.04 4.62
C THR A 4 -1.51 -14.08 5.43
N VAL A 5 -1.78 -12.91 4.87
CA VAL A 5 -2.72 -11.93 5.44
C VAL A 5 -3.79 -11.65 4.39
N ASP A 6 -5.03 -12.05 4.67
CA ASP A 6 -6.18 -11.79 3.81
C ASP A 6 -6.91 -10.53 4.31
N ILE A 7 -6.89 -9.47 3.50
CA ILE A 7 -7.53 -8.20 3.84
C ILE A 7 -8.86 -7.99 3.11
N SER A 8 -9.33 -8.98 2.34
CA SER A 8 -10.49 -8.80 1.45
C SER A 8 -11.79 -8.42 2.19
N LYS A 9 -11.91 -8.80 3.47
CA LYS A 9 -13.07 -8.50 4.32
C LYS A 9 -12.75 -7.49 5.43
N VAL A 10 -11.55 -6.90 5.40
CA VAL A 10 -11.10 -5.93 6.40
C VAL A 10 -11.45 -4.52 5.94
N VAL A 11 -12.00 -3.72 6.85
CA VAL A 11 -12.22 -2.29 6.64
C VAL A 11 -11.54 -1.55 7.78
N LEU A 12 -10.62 -0.65 7.43
CA LEU A 12 -9.95 0.23 8.38
C LEU A 12 -10.39 1.66 8.09
N GLU A 13 -10.77 2.39 9.11
CA GLU A 13 -11.23 3.76 8.99
C GLU A 13 -10.29 4.70 9.73
N THR A 14 -9.93 5.81 9.10
CA THR A 14 -9.19 6.91 9.71
C THR A 14 -10.01 8.20 9.61
N ASP A 15 -9.47 9.31 10.07
CA ASP A 15 -10.20 10.60 9.98
C ASP A 15 -10.59 10.96 8.55
N ARG A 16 -9.69 10.73 7.58
CA ARG A 16 -9.87 11.16 6.18
C ARG A 16 -10.01 10.01 5.19
N LEU A 17 -9.69 8.78 5.59
CA LEU A 17 -9.56 7.64 4.68
C LEU A 17 -10.38 6.44 5.14
N LEU A 18 -10.74 5.62 4.15
CA LEU A 18 -11.26 4.28 4.33
C LEU A 18 -10.35 3.30 3.58
N LEU A 19 -9.89 2.26 4.24
CA LEU A 19 -9.05 1.23 3.62
C LEU A 19 -9.86 -0.06 3.55
N ARG A 20 -10.04 -0.61 2.36
CA ARG A 20 -10.86 -1.79 2.11
C ARG A 20 -10.32 -2.65 0.99
N GLY A 21 -10.87 -3.84 0.80
CA GLY A 21 -10.56 -4.65 -0.38
C GLY A 21 -10.99 -3.95 -1.67
N TRP A 22 -10.29 -4.27 -2.75
CA TRP A 22 -10.60 -3.76 -4.09
C TRP A 22 -11.89 -4.38 -4.63
N ARG A 23 -12.61 -3.65 -5.49
CA ARG A 23 -13.84 -4.07 -6.16
C ARG A 23 -13.71 -3.84 -7.66
N GLU A 24 -14.45 -4.62 -8.47
CA GLU A 24 -14.45 -4.47 -9.93
C GLU A 24 -14.75 -3.03 -10.38
N LYS A 25 -15.67 -2.37 -9.71
CA LYS A 25 -16.07 -0.98 -10.02
C LYS A 25 -14.99 0.07 -9.75
N ASP A 26 -13.90 -0.30 -9.09
CA ASP A 26 -12.81 0.63 -8.77
C ASP A 26 -11.87 0.89 -9.96
N VAL A 27 -12.08 0.23 -11.09
CA VAL A 27 -11.19 0.27 -12.24
C VAL A 27 -10.96 1.69 -12.77
N ASP A 28 -12.00 2.52 -12.84
CA ASP A 28 -11.88 3.88 -13.37
C ASP A 28 -11.05 4.78 -12.45
N ASP A 29 -11.29 4.73 -11.15
CA ASP A 29 -10.50 5.49 -10.18
C ASP A 29 -9.04 5.03 -10.18
N PHE A 30 -8.81 3.74 -10.27
CA PHE A 30 -7.47 3.17 -10.33
C PHE A 30 -6.74 3.66 -11.60
N PHE A 31 -7.37 3.58 -12.75
CA PHE A 31 -6.79 4.05 -14.01
C PHE A 31 -6.47 5.55 -13.96
N GLU A 32 -7.34 6.35 -13.35
CA GLU A 32 -7.14 7.79 -13.23
C GLU A 32 -5.78 8.14 -12.62
N TYR A 33 -5.38 7.48 -11.51
CA TYR A 33 -4.08 7.77 -10.92
C TYR A 33 -2.95 6.91 -11.48
N ALA A 34 -3.22 5.67 -11.86
CA ALA A 34 -2.19 4.75 -12.34
C ALA A 34 -1.71 5.11 -13.76
N SER A 35 -2.50 5.84 -14.53
CA SER A 35 -2.12 6.31 -15.87
C SER A 35 -1.26 7.57 -15.86
N VAL A 36 -1.12 8.23 -14.71
CA VAL A 36 -0.30 9.44 -14.58
C VAL A 36 1.17 9.05 -14.52
N ASP A 37 1.98 9.64 -15.41
CA ASP A 37 3.43 9.45 -15.41
C ASP A 37 4.04 9.93 -14.08
N GLY A 38 4.92 9.15 -13.52
CA GLY A 38 5.59 9.44 -12.25
C GLY A 38 4.95 8.80 -11.03
N VAL A 39 3.69 8.38 -11.08
CA VAL A 39 3.03 7.71 -9.95
C VAL A 39 3.54 6.29 -9.78
N GLY A 40 3.40 5.46 -10.81
CA GLY A 40 3.88 4.07 -10.77
C GLY A 40 5.39 3.97 -10.75
N GLU A 41 6.07 4.84 -11.48
CA GLU A 41 7.53 4.86 -11.55
C GLU A 41 8.17 5.05 -10.17
N MET A 42 7.54 5.83 -9.29
CA MET A 42 7.99 5.99 -7.91
C MET A 42 7.88 4.71 -7.08
N ALA A 43 7.02 3.79 -7.48
CA ALA A 43 6.84 2.49 -6.82
C ALA A 43 7.51 1.34 -7.60
N GLY A 44 8.19 1.63 -8.70
CA GLY A 44 8.92 0.63 -9.48
C GLY A 44 8.16 0.02 -10.64
N TRP A 45 7.04 0.60 -11.07
CA TRP A 45 6.30 0.13 -12.23
C TRP A 45 5.96 1.28 -13.18
N LYS A 46 5.79 0.94 -14.46
CA LYS A 46 5.43 1.91 -15.49
C LYS A 46 3.95 2.32 -15.33
N HIS A 47 3.63 3.60 -15.57
CA HIS A 47 2.24 4.06 -15.59
C HIS A 47 1.41 3.23 -16.58
N HIS A 48 0.14 3.04 -16.28
CA HIS A 48 -0.77 2.28 -17.13
C HIS A 48 -1.14 3.07 -18.36
N GLU A 49 -0.96 2.49 -19.55
CA GLU A 49 -1.27 3.14 -20.81
C GLU A 49 -2.70 2.85 -21.29
N THR A 50 -3.30 1.75 -20.79
CA THR A 50 -4.64 1.32 -21.18
C THR A 50 -5.47 0.90 -19.96
N LEU A 51 -6.79 1.05 -20.11
CA LEU A 51 -7.75 0.59 -19.08
C LEU A 51 -7.65 -0.92 -18.87
N GLU A 52 -7.35 -1.67 -19.94
CA GLU A 52 -7.19 -3.14 -19.85
C GLU A 52 -6.03 -3.53 -18.95
N THR A 53 -4.90 -2.83 -19.01
CA THR A 53 -3.77 -3.05 -18.10
C THR A 53 -4.21 -2.85 -16.65
N THR A 54 -4.94 -1.77 -16.39
CA THR A 54 -5.48 -1.49 -15.05
C THR A 54 -6.41 -2.59 -14.56
N ARG A 55 -7.30 -3.07 -15.45
CA ARG A 55 -8.25 -4.14 -15.12
C ARG A 55 -7.53 -5.44 -14.75
N GLN A 56 -6.47 -5.79 -15.46
CA GLN A 56 -5.68 -6.98 -15.17
C GLN A 56 -5.00 -6.89 -13.80
N ILE A 57 -4.42 -5.73 -13.49
CA ILE A 57 -3.78 -5.52 -12.17
C ILE A 57 -4.83 -5.54 -11.05
N LEU A 58 -5.98 -4.90 -11.27
CA LEU A 58 -7.10 -4.91 -10.32
C LEU A 58 -7.57 -6.33 -10.02
N HIS A 59 -7.74 -7.17 -11.05
CA HIS A 59 -8.11 -8.58 -10.87
C HIS A 59 -7.07 -9.33 -10.04
N GLY A 60 -5.78 -9.00 -10.23
CA GLY A 60 -4.70 -9.53 -9.39
C GLY A 60 -4.86 -9.16 -7.93
N PHE A 61 -5.17 -7.90 -7.62
CA PHE A 61 -5.42 -7.44 -6.26
C PHE A 61 -6.59 -8.17 -5.60
N ILE A 62 -7.69 -8.35 -6.34
CA ILE A 62 -8.88 -9.07 -5.85
C ILE A 62 -8.55 -10.53 -5.57
N ARG A 63 -7.77 -11.17 -6.44
CA ARG A 63 -7.39 -12.57 -6.30
C ARG A 63 -6.41 -12.80 -5.15
N GLU A 64 -5.39 -11.96 -5.04
CA GLU A 64 -4.31 -12.13 -4.04
C GLU A 64 -4.74 -11.71 -2.63
N LYS A 65 -5.70 -10.82 -2.49
CA LYS A 65 -6.31 -10.40 -1.21
C LYS A 65 -5.33 -9.80 -0.20
N ASN A 66 -4.26 -9.16 -0.68
CA ASN A 66 -3.21 -8.58 0.15
C ASN A 66 -3.00 -7.09 -0.05
N VAL A 67 -3.84 -6.42 -0.85
CA VAL A 67 -3.72 -5.00 -1.16
C VAL A 67 -5.01 -4.27 -0.82
N PHE A 68 -4.91 -3.23 0.01
CA PHE A 68 -6.02 -2.32 0.29
C PHE A 68 -6.21 -1.30 -0.82
N ALA A 69 -7.46 -0.98 -1.13
CA ALA A 69 -7.82 0.25 -1.82
C ALA A 69 -7.88 1.36 -0.78
N VAL A 70 -7.22 2.48 -1.06
CA VAL A 70 -7.22 3.66 -0.20
C VAL A 70 -8.28 4.62 -0.72
N VAL A 71 -9.34 4.82 0.04
CA VAL A 71 -10.51 5.64 -0.37
C VAL A 71 -10.49 6.96 0.37
N ASN A 72 -10.61 8.07 -0.37
CA ASN A 72 -10.75 9.40 0.20
C ASN A 72 -12.22 9.62 0.61
N LYS A 73 -12.47 9.89 1.88
CA LYS A 73 -13.84 10.06 2.40
C LYS A 73 -14.57 11.25 1.81
N ASP A 74 -13.85 12.33 1.48
CA ASP A 74 -14.48 13.57 0.98
C ASP A 74 -15.22 13.38 -0.34
N ASN A 75 -14.70 12.55 -1.24
CA ASN A 75 -15.27 12.35 -2.58
C ASN A 75 -15.54 10.88 -2.93
N ASP A 76 -15.33 9.97 -1.99
CA ASP A 76 -15.52 8.52 -2.15
C ASP A 76 -14.69 7.90 -3.30
N LYS A 77 -13.60 8.56 -3.71
CA LYS A 77 -12.70 8.06 -4.74
C LYS A 77 -11.62 7.16 -4.17
N VAL A 78 -11.28 6.11 -4.90
CA VAL A 78 -10.05 5.35 -4.64
C VAL A 78 -8.88 6.18 -5.16
N ILE A 79 -7.97 6.54 -4.26
CA ILE A 79 -6.85 7.44 -4.57
C ILE A 79 -5.48 6.78 -4.42
N GLY A 80 -5.44 5.53 -4.03
CA GLY A 80 -4.18 4.81 -3.85
C GLY A 80 -4.37 3.36 -3.50
N SER A 81 -3.25 2.69 -3.31
CA SER A 81 -3.19 1.30 -2.86
C SER A 81 -2.15 1.15 -1.76
N LEU A 82 -2.38 0.19 -0.87
CA LEU A 82 -1.44 -0.16 0.19
C LEU A 82 -1.46 -1.67 0.38
N GLY A 83 -0.33 -2.31 0.10
CA GLY A 83 -0.21 -3.76 0.09
C GLY A 83 0.72 -4.30 1.16
N LEU A 84 0.48 -5.56 1.52
CA LEU A 84 1.31 -6.35 2.41
C LEU A 84 1.96 -7.47 1.59
N HIS A 85 3.28 -7.37 1.40
CA HIS A 85 4.05 -8.26 0.53
C HIS A 85 5.06 -9.06 1.32
N GLU A 86 5.67 -10.05 0.67
CA GLU A 86 6.80 -10.77 1.25
C GLU A 86 7.96 -9.81 1.49
N SER A 87 8.52 -9.84 2.70
CA SER A 87 9.61 -8.95 3.08
C SER A 87 10.97 -9.53 2.70
N TRP A 88 11.89 -8.65 2.27
CA TRP A 88 13.29 -9.00 2.09
C TRP A 88 13.91 -9.56 3.38
N ALA A 89 13.39 -9.16 4.53
CA ALA A 89 13.89 -9.59 5.84
C ALA A 89 13.67 -11.09 6.09
N ASN A 90 12.83 -11.76 5.31
CA ASN A 90 12.68 -13.23 5.40
C ASN A 90 13.96 -13.98 5.05
N GLY A 91 14.84 -13.36 4.26
CA GLY A 91 16.16 -13.90 3.93
C GLY A 91 17.28 -13.47 4.89
N ASP A 92 16.98 -12.64 5.88
CA ASP A 92 17.96 -12.14 6.85
C ASP A 92 17.93 -13.01 8.11
N ASP A 93 19.11 -13.53 8.50
CA ASP A 93 19.25 -14.40 9.67
C ASP A 93 18.72 -13.77 10.97
N ARG A 94 18.76 -12.43 11.07
CA ARG A 94 18.27 -11.70 12.25
C ARG A 94 16.75 -11.71 12.36
N ALA A 95 16.05 -11.90 11.26
CA ALA A 95 14.60 -11.78 11.19
C ALA A 95 13.88 -13.03 10.68
N LYS A 96 14.59 -14.07 10.29
CA LYS A 96 14.01 -15.26 9.65
C LYS A 96 12.95 -15.99 10.47
N ASN A 97 12.99 -15.84 11.79
CA ASN A 97 12.04 -16.47 12.70
C ASN A 97 10.89 -15.52 13.11
N LEU A 98 10.92 -14.27 12.66
CA LEU A 98 9.87 -13.30 12.95
C LEU A 98 8.79 -13.38 11.87
N LYS A 99 7.55 -13.15 12.26
CA LYS A 99 6.43 -12.98 11.31
C LYS A 99 6.51 -11.56 10.76
N VAL A 100 6.96 -11.43 9.52
CA VAL A 100 7.26 -10.13 8.91
C VAL A 100 6.62 -9.99 7.53
N LYS A 101 6.09 -8.80 7.25
CA LYS A 101 5.61 -8.37 5.93
C LYS A 101 6.26 -7.07 5.53
N GLU A 102 6.28 -6.79 4.23
CA GLU A 102 6.70 -5.49 3.71
C GLU A 102 5.50 -4.69 3.26
N ILE A 103 5.44 -3.43 3.69
CA ILE A 103 4.43 -2.48 3.25
C ILE A 103 4.89 -1.84 1.95
N GLY A 104 4.03 -1.90 0.91
CA GLY A 104 4.20 -1.15 -0.32
C GLY A 104 2.97 -0.28 -0.57
N TYR A 105 3.15 0.93 -1.11
CA TYR A 105 2.03 1.84 -1.33
C TYR A 105 2.24 2.72 -2.55
N VAL A 106 1.12 3.19 -3.10
CA VAL A 106 1.06 4.18 -4.17
C VAL A 106 -0.06 5.15 -3.86
N LEU A 107 0.15 6.44 -4.07
CA LEU A 107 -0.86 7.48 -3.89
C LEU A 107 -0.98 8.31 -5.16
N SER A 108 -2.21 8.64 -5.55
CA SER A 108 -2.51 9.58 -6.62
C SER A 108 -1.75 10.88 -6.41
N LYS A 109 -1.09 11.37 -7.46
CA LYS A 109 -0.23 12.55 -7.41
C LYS A 109 -0.95 13.80 -6.91
N ALA A 110 -2.24 13.94 -7.25
CA ALA A 110 -3.06 15.07 -6.83
C ALA A 110 -3.21 15.16 -5.30
N TYR A 111 -2.95 14.08 -4.58
CA TYR A 111 -3.11 13.99 -3.12
C TYR A 111 -1.79 13.97 -2.35
N TRP A 112 -0.66 14.12 -3.04
CA TRP A 112 0.64 14.18 -2.39
C TRP A 112 0.78 15.41 -1.49
N GLY A 113 1.59 15.31 -0.44
CA GLY A 113 1.95 16.42 0.44
C GLY A 113 0.92 16.78 1.51
N ASN A 114 -0.14 15.97 1.67
CA ASN A 114 -1.22 16.24 2.65
C ASN A 114 -1.20 15.31 3.87
N GLY A 115 -0.20 14.46 3.99
CA GLY A 115 -0.09 13.51 5.11
C GLY A 115 -1.04 12.32 5.04
N LEU A 116 -1.67 12.07 3.89
CA LEU A 116 -2.66 10.99 3.74
C LEU A 116 -2.00 9.60 3.80
N MET A 117 -0.90 9.40 3.11
CA MET A 117 -0.25 8.08 3.12
C MET A 117 0.32 7.72 4.49
N PRO A 118 0.99 8.63 5.24
CA PRO A 118 1.34 8.34 6.64
C PRO A 118 0.15 7.94 7.50
N GLU A 119 -1.00 8.59 7.32
CA GLU A 119 -2.24 8.24 8.03
C GLU A 119 -2.68 6.80 7.69
N ALA A 120 -2.68 6.43 6.42
CA ALA A 120 -3.02 5.08 5.96
C ALA A 120 -2.03 4.04 6.48
N VAL A 121 -0.73 4.29 6.36
CA VAL A 121 0.33 3.37 6.79
C VAL A 121 0.23 3.10 8.29
N LYS A 122 0.03 4.13 9.10
CA LYS A 122 -0.14 3.98 10.56
C LYS A 122 -1.34 3.10 10.93
N ALA A 123 -2.46 3.26 10.22
CA ALA A 123 -3.64 2.42 10.44
C ALA A 123 -3.36 0.95 10.10
N VAL A 124 -2.65 0.70 9.00
CA VAL A 124 -2.28 -0.66 8.60
C VAL A 124 -1.26 -1.27 9.56
N MET A 125 -0.29 -0.48 10.05
CA MET A 125 0.66 -0.94 11.06
C MET A 125 -0.06 -1.42 12.33
N ALA A 126 -1.00 -0.63 12.84
CA ALA A 126 -1.80 -1.01 14.00
C ALA A 126 -2.57 -2.32 13.74
N PHE A 127 -3.20 -2.44 12.59
CA PHE A 127 -3.90 -3.66 12.17
C PHE A 127 -2.96 -4.86 12.14
N CYS A 128 -1.77 -4.71 11.56
CA CYS A 128 -0.79 -5.79 11.45
C CYS A 128 -0.32 -6.28 12.82
N PHE A 129 0.04 -5.38 13.72
CA PHE A 129 0.56 -5.74 15.04
C PHE A 129 -0.54 -6.21 15.98
N GLU A 130 -1.70 -5.58 15.97
CA GLU A 130 -2.77 -5.86 16.93
C GLU A 130 -3.68 -7.01 16.51
N ARG A 131 -3.93 -7.19 15.20
CA ARG A 131 -4.90 -8.15 14.67
C ARG A 131 -4.31 -9.30 13.89
N CYS A 132 -3.16 -9.12 13.24
CA CYS A 132 -2.53 -10.16 12.41
C CYS A 132 -1.41 -10.91 13.12
N GLY A 133 -0.99 -10.46 14.29
CA GLY A 133 0.11 -11.07 15.04
C GLY A 133 1.47 -10.92 14.39
N LEU A 134 1.64 -9.92 13.52
CA LEU A 134 2.96 -9.62 12.95
C LEU A 134 3.90 -9.10 14.04
N GLU A 135 5.16 -9.47 13.91
CA GLU A 135 6.20 -9.10 14.87
C GLU A 135 7.10 -7.99 14.32
N ALA A 136 7.13 -7.83 12.98
CA ALA A 136 7.89 -6.78 12.33
C ALA A 136 7.24 -6.39 10.99
N LEU A 137 7.54 -5.18 10.55
CA LEU A 137 7.18 -4.66 9.23
C LEU A 137 8.40 -3.99 8.63
N THR A 138 8.58 -4.18 7.33
CA THR A 138 9.59 -3.46 6.55
C THR A 138 8.92 -2.56 5.54
N CYS A 139 9.65 -1.55 5.08
CA CYS A 139 9.20 -0.66 4.03
C CYS A 139 10.42 -0.12 3.29
N SER A 140 10.39 -0.20 1.97
CA SER A 140 11.50 0.21 1.12
C SER A 140 11.11 1.41 0.26
N HIS A 141 12.10 2.19 -0.17
CA HIS A 141 11.91 3.26 -1.14
C HIS A 141 13.16 3.38 -2.02
N PHE A 142 12.99 3.93 -3.23
CA PHE A 142 14.14 4.32 -4.05
C PHE A 142 14.84 5.53 -3.41
N GLU A 143 16.15 5.61 -3.55
CA GLU A 143 16.94 6.74 -3.00
C GLU A 143 16.46 8.09 -3.53
N THR A 144 16.00 8.12 -4.78
CA THR A 144 15.48 9.33 -5.43
C THR A 144 14.05 9.68 -5.01
N ASN A 145 13.35 8.81 -4.28
CA ASN A 145 11.97 9.02 -3.85
C ASN A 145 11.93 9.66 -2.46
N SER A 146 12.19 10.96 -2.40
CA SER A 146 12.20 11.72 -1.14
C SER A 146 10.83 11.77 -0.47
N GLN A 147 9.75 11.70 -1.24
CA GLN A 147 8.39 11.68 -0.70
C GLN A 147 8.12 10.39 0.08
N SER A 148 8.44 9.23 -0.51
CA SER A 148 8.29 7.95 0.18
C SER A 148 9.18 7.87 1.41
N LYS A 149 10.41 8.39 1.33
CA LYS A 149 11.30 8.48 2.47
C LYS A 149 10.66 9.24 3.63
N ARG A 150 10.01 10.39 3.35
CA ARG A 150 9.32 11.18 4.38
C ARG A 150 8.14 10.41 4.99
N VAL A 151 7.38 9.69 4.18
CA VAL A 151 6.28 8.84 4.68
C VAL A 151 6.81 7.79 5.65
N ILE A 152 7.86 7.08 5.26
CA ILE A 152 8.50 6.02 6.06
C ILE A 152 9.00 6.58 7.39
N GLU A 153 9.69 7.72 7.37
CA GLU A 153 10.21 8.37 8.58
C GLU A 153 9.08 8.82 9.51
N LYS A 154 8.01 9.42 8.98
CA LYS A 154 6.84 9.85 9.77
C LYS A 154 6.13 8.70 10.44
N CYS A 155 6.20 7.51 9.89
CA CYS A 155 5.58 6.31 10.45
C CYS A 155 6.47 5.61 11.48
N GLY A 156 7.68 6.10 11.72
CA GLY A 156 8.56 5.59 12.76
C GLY A 156 9.42 4.40 12.35
N PHE A 157 9.57 4.12 11.06
CA PHE A 157 10.51 3.11 10.60
C PHE A 157 11.95 3.56 10.81
N SER A 158 12.80 2.61 11.20
CA SER A 158 14.23 2.84 11.33
C SER A 158 14.98 2.33 10.09
N TYR A 159 15.96 3.10 9.63
CA TYR A 159 16.81 2.69 8.51
C TYR A 159 17.72 1.53 8.92
N VAL A 160 17.87 0.56 8.02
CA VAL A 160 18.70 -0.63 8.26
C VAL A 160 19.80 -0.75 7.21
#